data_345cb9e54ad6db589d2ea9c45bf932ec
#
_entry.id   345cb9e54ad6db589d2ea9c45bf932ec
#
_cell.length_a   1.000
_cell.length_b   1.000
_cell.length_c   1.000
_cell.angle_alpha   90.00
_cell.angle_beta   90.00
_cell.angle_gamma   90.00
#
_symmetry.space_group_name_H-M   'P 1'
#
loop_
_entity.id
_entity.type
_entity.pdbx_description
1 polymer ?
#
loop_
_entity_poly.entity_id
_entity_poly.type
_entity_poly.pdbx_seq_one_letter_code
_entity_poly.pdbx_strand_id
1 'polypeptide(L)'
;LIEMIGTPMTGDVKRGDAAALIFAEAGVDLIMTGHVHIPFALPIDLADRCSYAIGCGTLSHRERGTPPSFNQVDWDAKTITVTAMAWIDGAFTPHQTWRLNRRQDTRKSATAPNPNQPGPLEKAAV
;
A
#
# COMPACT_ATOMS: atom_id res chain seq x y z
N LEU A 1 12.74 -5.04 -5.31
CA LEU A 1 11.31 -5.21 -5.07
C LEU A 1 10.94 -6.67 -5.17
N ILE A 2 10.77 -7.31 -4.04
CA ILE A 2 10.17 -8.61 -3.81
C ILE A 2 10.84 -9.75 -4.59
N GLU A 3 11.93 -10.26 -4.05
CA GLU A 3 12.28 -11.65 -4.22
C GLU A 3 11.19 -12.49 -3.54
N MET A 4 10.29 -13.05 -4.32
CA MET A 4 9.41 -14.10 -3.82
C MET A 4 10.27 -15.33 -3.56
N ILE A 5 10.37 -15.69 -2.29
CA ILE A 5 11.09 -16.88 -1.82
C ILE A 5 10.63 -18.09 -2.63
N GLY A 6 11.51 -18.64 -3.45
CA GLY A 6 11.34 -19.92 -4.14
C GLY A 6 10.96 -19.91 -5.62
N THR A 7 10.76 -18.78 -6.28
CA THR A 7 10.59 -18.71 -7.74
C THR A 7 11.65 -17.81 -8.36
N PRO A 8 12.40 -18.27 -9.36
CA PRO A 8 13.29 -17.40 -10.11
C PRO A 8 12.44 -16.38 -10.87
N MET A 9 12.31 -15.18 -10.33
CA MET A 9 11.71 -14.06 -11.01
C MET A 9 12.72 -13.49 -12.00
N THR A 10 12.59 -13.85 -13.25
CA THR A 10 13.32 -13.23 -14.34
C THR A 10 12.66 -11.89 -14.66
N GLY A 11 13.12 -10.83 -14.04
CA GLY A 11 12.73 -9.47 -14.41
C GLY A 11 12.26 -8.60 -13.26
N ASP A 12 13.17 -8.17 -12.41
CA ASP A 12 12.94 -7.04 -11.53
C ASP A 12 12.65 -5.78 -12.36
N VAL A 13 11.68 -4.99 -11.90
CA VAL A 13 11.48 -3.66 -12.46
C VAL A 13 12.74 -2.85 -12.18
N LYS A 14 13.47 -2.48 -13.23
CA LYS A 14 14.69 -1.69 -13.08
C LYS A 14 14.41 -0.44 -12.24
N ARG A 15 15.16 -0.25 -11.15
CA ARG A 15 14.97 0.81 -10.16
C ARG A 15 13.65 0.73 -9.38
N GLY A 16 13.03 -0.45 -9.28
CA GLY A 16 11.78 -0.64 -8.55
C GLY A 16 11.88 -0.24 -7.08
N ASP A 17 13.00 -0.55 -6.42
CA ASP A 17 13.23 -0.17 -5.02
C ASP A 17 13.28 1.35 -4.84
N ALA A 18 14.01 2.06 -5.72
CA ALA A 18 14.07 3.51 -5.66
C ALA A 18 12.70 4.16 -5.92
N ALA A 19 11.90 3.60 -6.83
CA ALA A 19 10.55 4.06 -7.08
C ALA A 19 9.64 3.82 -5.87
N ALA A 20 9.74 2.67 -5.23
CA ALA A 20 8.95 2.34 -4.04
C ALA A 20 9.24 3.31 -2.88
N LEU A 21 10.50 3.66 -2.66
CA LEU A 21 10.90 4.65 -1.67
C LEU A 21 10.31 6.03 -1.96
N ILE A 22 10.39 6.50 -3.21
CA ILE A 22 9.81 7.78 -3.64
C ILE A 22 8.30 7.80 -3.40
N PHE A 23 7.59 6.71 -3.72
CA PHE A 23 6.16 6.62 -3.45
C PHE A 23 5.84 6.64 -1.96
N ALA A 24 6.62 5.93 -1.14
CA ALA A 24 6.47 5.96 0.31
C ALA A 24 6.73 7.37 0.88
N GLU A 25 7.77 8.07 0.41
CA GLU A 25 8.05 9.46 0.77
C GLU A 25 6.93 10.41 0.36
N ALA A 26 6.36 10.22 -0.82
CA ALA A 26 5.21 11.00 -1.31
C ALA A 26 3.91 10.72 -0.56
N GLY A 27 3.88 9.71 0.31
CA GLY A 27 2.72 9.37 1.14
C GLY A 27 1.70 8.48 0.42
N VAL A 28 2.15 7.69 -0.55
CA VAL A 28 1.31 6.67 -1.19
C VAL A 28 1.08 5.54 -0.18
N ASP A 29 -0.18 5.22 0.10
CA ASP A 29 -0.54 4.13 1.01
C ASP A 29 -0.33 2.75 0.36
N LEU A 30 -0.62 2.64 -0.94
CA LEU A 30 -0.71 1.35 -1.62
C LEU A 30 -0.10 1.42 -3.03
N ILE A 31 0.78 0.47 -3.35
CA ILE A 31 1.37 0.26 -4.68
C ILE A 31 0.84 -1.07 -5.22
N MET A 32 0.08 -1.01 -6.30
CA MET A 32 -0.47 -2.20 -6.94
C MET A 32 0.45 -2.69 -8.05
N THR A 33 0.76 -3.97 -8.03
CA THR A 33 1.64 -4.62 -9.00
C THR A 33 0.98 -5.87 -9.59
N GLY A 34 1.39 -6.25 -10.79
CA GLY A 34 0.99 -7.48 -11.47
C GLY A 34 2.18 -8.38 -11.77
N HIS A 35 2.09 -9.16 -12.85
CA HIS A 35 3.14 -10.01 -13.44
C HIS A 35 3.46 -11.30 -12.67
N VAL A 36 3.48 -11.30 -11.36
CA VAL A 36 3.86 -12.47 -10.55
C VAL A 36 2.80 -13.57 -10.58
N HIS A 37 1.54 -13.20 -10.82
CA HIS A 37 0.37 -14.07 -10.83
C HIS A 37 0.06 -14.74 -9.49
N ILE A 38 0.55 -14.17 -8.39
CA ILE A 38 0.31 -14.64 -7.03
C ILE A 38 -0.17 -13.44 -6.20
N PRO A 39 -1.30 -13.53 -5.49
CA PRO A 39 -1.73 -12.49 -4.58
C PRO A 39 -0.77 -12.38 -3.38
N PHE A 40 -0.41 -11.15 -3.02
CA PHE A 40 0.38 -10.86 -1.83
C PHE A 40 0.10 -9.45 -1.32
N ALA A 41 0.46 -9.19 -0.05
CA ALA A 41 0.57 -7.86 0.50
C ALA A 41 1.81 -7.78 1.38
N LEU A 42 2.72 -6.86 1.07
CA LEU A 42 4.00 -6.71 1.77
C LEU A 42 4.22 -5.27 2.18
N PRO A 43 4.69 -5.01 3.41
CA PRO A 43 5.02 -3.68 3.85
C PRO A 43 6.26 -3.16 3.11
N ILE A 44 6.29 -1.85 2.88
CA ILE A 44 7.45 -1.07 2.46
C ILE A 44 7.72 -0.08 3.58
N ASP A 45 8.62 -0.46 4.47
CA ASP A 45 8.94 0.35 5.64
C ASP A 45 9.98 1.42 5.29
N LEU A 46 9.66 2.66 5.59
CA LEU A 46 10.56 3.80 5.44
C LEU A 46 10.50 4.65 6.71
N ALA A 47 11.44 4.41 7.61
CA ALA A 47 11.55 5.10 8.91
C ALA A 47 10.23 5.04 9.70
N ASP A 48 9.48 6.15 9.76
CA ASP A 48 8.20 6.29 10.46
C ASP A 48 6.98 6.08 9.55
N ARG A 49 7.20 5.59 8.32
CA ARG A 49 6.17 5.47 7.27
C ARG A 49 6.06 4.04 6.79
N CYS A 50 4.84 3.57 6.63
CA CYS A 50 4.56 2.29 6.04
C CYS A 50 3.67 2.49 4.81
N SER A 51 4.14 2.01 3.67
CA SER A 51 3.38 1.81 2.46
C SER A 51 3.27 0.31 2.21
N TYR A 52 2.38 -0.11 1.33
CA TYR A 52 2.24 -1.53 1.04
C TYR A 52 2.34 -1.77 -0.46
N ALA A 53 3.10 -2.81 -0.83
CA ALA A 53 3.03 -3.37 -2.18
C ALA A 53 2.05 -4.54 -2.18
N ILE A 54 1.06 -4.51 -3.07
CA ILE A 54 0.16 -5.63 -3.29
C ILE A 54 0.33 -6.18 -4.70
N GLY A 55 0.37 -7.50 -4.80
CA GLY A 55 0.31 -8.21 -6.07
C GLY A 55 -1.06 -8.83 -6.26
N CYS A 56 -1.49 -8.95 -7.50
CA CYS A 56 -2.69 -9.69 -7.84
C CYS A 56 -2.37 -11.02 -8.54
N GLY A 57 -3.31 -11.93 -8.50
CA GLY A 57 -3.29 -13.14 -9.30
C GLY A 57 -3.47 -12.84 -10.79
N THR A 58 -3.82 -13.85 -11.55
CA THR A 58 -4.13 -13.76 -12.98
C THR A 58 -5.56 -14.21 -13.22
N LEU A 59 -6.23 -13.64 -14.20
CA LEU A 59 -7.50 -14.14 -14.71
C LEU A 59 -7.31 -15.10 -15.92
N SER A 60 -6.04 -15.40 -16.26
CA SER A 60 -5.69 -16.31 -17.34
C SER A 60 -5.34 -17.71 -16.81
N HIS A 61 -5.19 -18.68 -17.73
CA HIS A 61 -4.77 -20.05 -17.41
C HIS A 61 -3.28 -20.19 -16.99
N ARG A 62 -2.54 -19.09 -16.85
CA ARG A 62 -1.14 -19.11 -16.39
C ARG A 62 -1.08 -19.09 -14.87
N GLU A 63 -1.65 -20.09 -14.25
CA GLU A 63 -1.61 -20.27 -12.80
C GLU A 63 -0.18 -20.56 -12.32
N ARG A 64 0.17 -19.99 -11.17
CA ARG A 64 1.46 -20.24 -10.48
C ARG A 64 1.20 -20.70 -9.05
N GLY A 65 0.44 -21.79 -8.92
CA GLY A 65 0.06 -22.34 -7.60
C GLY A 65 -1.06 -21.59 -6.88
N THR A 66 -1.70 -20.65 -7.58
CA THR A 66 -2.90 -19.95 -7.09
C THR A 66 -3.95 -19.97 -8.20
N PRO A 67 -5.22 -20.28 -7.91
CA PRO A 67 -6.28 -20.23 -8.90
C PRO A 67 -6.40 -18.85 -9.56
N PRO A 68 -7.07 -18.74 -10.70
CA PRO A 68 -7.37 -17.45 -11.32
C PRO A 68 -8.01 -16.52 -10.30
N SER A 69 -7.46 -15.31 -10.15
CA SER A 69 -7.86 -14.42 -9.05
C SER A 69 -7.62 -12.95 -9.38
N PHE A 70 -8.37 -12.10 -8.66
CA PHE A 70 -8.20 -10.65 -8.66
C PHE A 70 -8.27 -10.13 -7.21
N ASN A 71 -7.81 -8.92 -6.97
CA ASN A 71 -7.92 -8.28 -5.66
C ASN A 71 -9.13 -7.34 -5.63
N GLN A 72 -9.97 -7.49 -4.62
CA GLN A 72 -10.91 -6.48 -4.16
C GLN A 72 -10.22 -5.65 -3.09
N VAL A 73 -10.30 -4.31 -3.21
CA VAL A 73 -9.65 -3.39 -2.27
C VAL A 73 -10.72 -2.45 -1.71
N ASP A 74 -10.92 -2.53 -0.41
CA ASP A 74 -11.79 -1.66 0.37
C ASP A 74 -10.96 -0.82 1.33
N TRP A 75 -11.33 0.44 1.57
CA TRP A 75 -10.59 1.29 2.50
C TRP A 75 -11.48 2.26 3.26
N ASP A 76 -11.07 2.58 4.44
CA ASP A 76 -11.60 3.67 5.27
C ASP A 76 -10.48 4.65 5.68
N ALA A 77 -10.73 5.51 6.65
CA ALA A 77 -9.75 6.48 7.12
C ALA A 77 -8.51 5.86 7.80
N LYS A 78 -8.61 4.61 8.27
CA LYS A 78 -7.57 3.96 9.10
C LYS A 78 -7.03 2.67 8.51
N THR A 79 -7.82 1.99 7.67
CA THR A 79 -7.54 0.63 7.24
C THR A 79 -7.74 0.48 5.74
N ILE A 80 -6.90 -0.32 5.11
CA ILE A 80 -7.10 -0.87 3.78
C ILE A 80 -7.29 -2.37 3.95
N THR A 81 -8.36 -2.91 3.39
CA THR A 81 -8.60 -4.35 3.33
C THR A 81 -8.42 -4.82 1.90
N VAL A 82 -7.50 -5.74 1.69
CA VAL A 82 -7.26 -6.37 0.39
C VAL A 82 -7.73 -7.80 0.46
N THR A 83 -8.68 -8.17 -0.38
CA THR A 83 -9.20 -9.55 -0.47
C THR A 83 -8.89 -10.12 -1.85
N ALA A 84 -8.07 -11.16 -1.89
CA ALA A 84 -7.88 -11.94 -3.11
C ALA A 84 -9.10 -12.81 -3.33
N MET A 85 -9.83 -12.54 -4.40
CA MET A 85 -11.00 -13.30 -4.85
C MET A 85 -10.52 -14.34 -5.86
N ALA A 86 -10.60 -15.63 -5.53
CA ALA A 86 -10.14 -16.72 -6.38
C ALA A 86 -11.32 -17.46 -7.02
N TRP A 87 -11.12 -17.93 -8.25
CA TRP A 87 -12.08 -18.77 -8.95
C TRP A 87 -12.02 -20.21 -8.45
N ILE A 88 -13.02 -20.60 -7.67
CA ILE A 88 -13.13 -21.92 -7.06
C ILE A 88 -14.55 -22.43 -7.30
N ASP A 89 -14.68 -23.65 -7.80
CA ASP A 89 -15.96 -24.33 -8.02
C ASP A 89 -17.00 -23.51 -8.81
N GLY A 90 -16.54 -22.77 -9.81
CA GLY A 90 -17.40 -21.99 -10.70
C GLY A 90 -17.82 -20.61 -10.18
N ALA A 91 -17.21 -20.12 -9.11
CA ALA A 91 -17.47 -18.79 -8.57
C ALA A 91 -16.20 -18.11 -8.04
N PHE A 92 -16.19 -16.78 -8.01
CA PHE A 92 -15.16 -16.04 -7.28
C PHE A 92 -15.52 -16.00 -5.80
N THR A 93 -14.65 -16.53 -4.96
CA THR A 93 -14.79 -16.57 -3.53
C THR A 93 -13.58 -15.96 -2.81
N PRO A 94 -13.75 -15.39 -1.61
CA PRO A 94 -12.63 -14.92 -0.80
C PRO A 94 -11.64 -16.06 -0.54
N HIS A 95 -10.38 -15.85 -0.92
CA HIS A 95 -9.31 -16.85 -0.78
C HIS A 95 -8.30 -16.43 0.30
N GLN A 96 -7.89 -15.17 0.27
CA GLN A 96 -6.97 -14.59 1.24
C GLN A 96 -7.31 -13.13 1.48
N THR A 97 -7.21 -12.67 2.73
CA THR A 97 -7.52 -11.29 3.12
C THR A 97 -6.40 -10.72 3.97
N TRP A 98 -5.96 -9.50 3.63
CA TRP A 98 -5.02 -8.71 4.41
C TRP A 98 -5.69 -7.44 4.91
N ARG A 99 -5.46 -7.10 6.17
CA ARG A 99 -5.87 -5.81 6.77
C ARG A 99 -4.62 -5.00 7.04
N LEU A 100 -4.51 -3.88 6.35
CA LEU A 100 -3.34 -3.02 6.32
C LEU A 100 -3.70 -1.70 7.01
N ASN A 101 -2.85 -1.23 7.91
CA ASN A 101 -3.09 0.04 8.58
C ASN A 101 -2.75 1.20 7.62
N ARG A 102 -3.72 2.08 7.39
CA ARG A 102 -3.44 3.33 6.67
C ARG A 102 -2.58 4.24 7.52
N ARG A 103 -1.71 4.94 6.85
CA ARG A 103 -0.94 6.01 7.43
C ARG A 103 -1.86 7.05 8.05
N GLN A 104 -1.66 7.36 9.33
CA GLN A 104 -2.32 8.48 9.97
C GLN A 104 -1.62 9.77 9.52
N ASP A 105 -2.34 10.64 8.83
CA ASP A 105 -1.81 11.95 8.41
C ASP A 105 -1.73 12.88 9.61
N THR A 106 -0.63 12.80 10.38
CA THR A 106 -0.39 13.62 11.57
C THR A 106 -0.32 15.13 11.24
N ARG A 107 -0.20 15.50 9.96
CA ARG A 107 -0.17 16.90 9.54
C ARG A 107 -1.52 17.60 9.63
N LYS A 108 -2.65 16.89 9.64
CA LYS A 108 -3.98 17.46 9.78
C LYS A 108 -4.34 17.78 11.22
N SER A 109 -3.55 17.34 12.20
CA SER A 109 -3.72 17.66 13.63
C SER A 109 -2.97 18.93 14.06
N ALA A 110 -2.17 19.56 13.20
CA ALA A 110 -1.66 20.88 13.47
C ALA A 110 -2.82 21.86 13.29
N THR A 111 -3.41 22.20 14.41
CA THR A 111 -4.48 23.17 14.62
C THR A 111 -4.31 24.37 13.68
N ALA A 112 -5.32 24.65 12.87
CA ALA A 112 -5.42 25.94 12.21
C ALA A 112 -5.23 27.04 13.27
N PRO A 113 -4.40 28.08 13.02
CA PRO A 113 -4.18 29.13 13.99
C PRO A 113 -5.55 29.72 14.36
N ASN A 114 -5.84 29.74 15.64
CA ASN A 114 -7.06 30.32 16.17
C ASN A 114 -7.10 31.81 15.78
N PRO A 115 -8.04 32.28 14.94
CA PRO A 115 -8.08 33.66 14.49
C PRO A 115 -8.33 34.66 15.62
N ASN A 116 -8.63 34.20 16.82
CA ASN A 116 -8.91 35.02 18.01
C ASN A 116 -7.74 35.04 19.00
N GLN A 117 -6.56 34.53 18.68
CA GLN A 117 -5.41 34.61 19.59
C GLN A 117 -4.57 35.85 19.21
N PRO A 118 -4.46 36.86 20.13
CA PRO A 118 -3.63 38.02 19.89
C PRO A 118 -2.18 37.58 19.74
N GLY A 119 -1.53 38.01 18.67
CA GLY A 119 -0.13 37.72 18.39
C GLY A 119 0.79 38.23 19.52
N PRO A 120 2.00 37.65 19.65
CA PRO A 120 2.98 38.09 20.64
C PRO A 120 3.31 39.56 20.41
N LEU A 121 3.16 40.36 21.48
CA LEU A 121 3.54 41.78 21.50
C LEU A 121 5.03 41.91 21.22
N GLU A 122 5.36 42.50 20.09
CA GLU A 122 6.71 42.92 19.75
C GLU A 122 7.20 43.94 20.78
N LYS A 123 8.14 43.55 21.63
CA LYS A 123 8.80 44.49 22.52
C LYS A 123 9.75 45.38 21.69
N ALA A 124 9.32 46.60 21.45
CA ALA A 124 10.22 47.64 20.93
C ALA A 124 11.35 47.86 21.96
N ALA A 125 12.60 47.64 21.52
CA ALA A 125 13.77 48.04 22.27
C ALA A 125 13.99 49.55 22.05
N VAL A 126 14.10 50.24 23.16
CA VAL A 126 14.62 51.62 23.25
C VAL A 126 16.11 51.57 23.38
#